data_f619710a504ee0591eb674a6fb268426
#
_entry.id   f619710a504ee0591eb674a6fb268426
#
_cell.length_a   1.000
_cell.length_b   1.000
_cell.length_c   1.000
_cell.angle_alpha   90.00
_cell.angle_beta   90.00
_cell.angle_gamma   90.00
#
_symmetry.space_group_name_H-M   'P 1'
#
loop_
_entity.id
_entity.type
_entity.pdbx_description
1 polymer ?
#
loop_
_entity_poly.entity_id
_entity_poly.type
_entity_poly.pdbx_seq_one_letter_code
_entity_poly.pdbx_strand_id
1 'polypeptide(L)'
;MADKRDNKGELRWHQRIALELLWGICLLFSRTPEWLRFGLLQSFIRLVLRLLRYRRKVILKNLRCSFPEKNEAEIRSIMLAYYDTLAEVIVDTLCLAGATPERDGVLLEWENYQEHIEANRGRDWIAMASHYGFWEYYPLWSWLDKDALFMGVYHPLRSPVFEHLYRRLRNLAPNIHQVAMADTLRFYMRHRSKERTTVLGLISDQSPALRADTVWFDFLNQKTAFIEGSERLALKFSIPIYFVEAERLKPGRYRARFKQIYDGVEQVEPKEITRRYAEALEAMVRRQPELWMWSHNRWKHTPEKQREWYGASTDDAQA
;
A
#
# COMPACT_ATOMS: atom_id res chain seq x y z
N MET A 1 5.53 -10.14 -38.57
CA MET A 1 4.55 -10.62 -37.56
C MET A 1 4.41 -9.55 -36.53
N ALA A 2 3.35 -8.74 -36.60
CA ALA A 2 3.10 -7.66 -35.64
C ALA A 2 2.73 -8.25 -34.27
N ASP A 3 3.40 -7.72 -33.25
CA ASP A 3 3.34 -8.19 -31.86
C ASP A 3 1.90 -8.02 -31.31
N LYS A 4 1.22 -9.14 -31.05
CA LYS A 4 -0.12 -9.19 -30.45
C LYS A 4 -0.18 -8.74 -28.98
N ARG A 5 0.89 -8.13 -28.42
CA ARG A 5 0.99 -7.76 -27.00
C ARG A 5 0.47 -6.34 -26.68
N ASP A 6 0.29 -5.47 -27.67
CA ASP A 6 -0.06 -4.06 -27.43
C ASP A 6 -1.55 -3.75 -27.28
N ASN A 7 -2.44 -4.70 -27.49
CA ASN A 7 -3.88 -4.45 -27.47
C ASN A 7 -4.58 -4.73 -26.11
N LYS A 8 -3.84 -5.02 -25.03
CA LYS A 8 -4.42 -5.24 -23.69
C LYS A 8 -4.74 -3.97 -22.90
N GLY A 9 -4.37 -2.80 -23.40
CA GLY A 9 -4.55 -1.51 -22.72
C GLY A 9 -5.65 -0.61 -23.29
N GLU A 10 -6.17 -0.87 -24.48
CA GLU A 10 -7.16 0.02 -25.09
C GLU A 10 -8.58 -0.27 -24.60
N LEU A 11 -9.24 0.77 -24.07
CA LEU A 11 -10.64 0.69 -23.68
C LEU A 11 -11.54 0.68 -24.91
N ARG A 12 -12.55 -0.20 -24.91
CA ARG A 12 -13.66 -0.17 -25.87
C ARG A 12 -14.46 1.12 -25.66
N TRP A 13 -15.21 1.57 -26.67
CA TRP A 13 -15.97 2.82 -26.62
C TRP A 13 -16.89 2.94 -25.39
N HIS A 14 -17.65 1.89 -25.05
CA HIS A 14 -18.52 1.87 -23.86
C HIS A 14 -17.73 1.92 -22.54
N GLN A 15 -16.53 1.32 -22.49
CA GLN A 15 -15.64 1.39 -21.33
C GLN A 15 -15.04 2.79 -21.16
N ARG A 16 -14.76 3.52 -22.26
CA ARG A 16 -14.35 4.93 -22.23
C ARG A 16 -15.47 5.80 -21.66
N ILE A 17 -16.72 5.60 -22.11
CA ILE A 17 -17.87 6.33 -21.54
C ILE A 17 -18.00 6.03 -20.05
N ALA A 18 -17.92 4.76 -19.62
CA ALA A 18 -17.98 4.38 -18.23
C ALA A 18 -16.86 5.03 -17.41
N LEU A 19 -15.63 5.09 -17.93
CA LEU A 19 -14.50 5.75 -17.28
C LEU A 19 -14.77 7.25 -17.09
N GLU A 20 -15.24 7.96 -18.12
CA GLU A 20 -15.49 9.41 -18.02
C GLU A 20 -16.67 9.72 -17.10
N LEU A 21 -17.71 8.88 -17.06
CA LEU A 21 -18.80 9.01 -16.09
C LEU A 21 -18.30 8.82 -14.65
N LEU A 22 -17.50 7.76 -14.40
CA LEU A 22 -16.88 7.54 -13.08
C LEU A 22 -15.94 8.67 -12.70
N TRP A 23 -15.14 9.17 -13.64
CA TRP A 23 -14.27 10.32 -13.41
C TRP A 23 -15.07 11.58 -13.06
N GLY A 24 -16.17 11.86 -13.78
CA GLY A 24 -17.09 12.96 -13.47
C GLY A 24 -17.67 12.86 -12.05
N ILE A 25 -18.07 11.65 -11.64
CA ILE A 25 -18.51 11.36 -10.28
C ILE A 25 -17.39 11.66 -9.27
N CYS A 26 -16.17 11.17 -9.52
CA CYS A 26 -15.02 11.46 -8.65
C CYS A 26 -14.75 12.96 -8.52
N LEU A 27 -14.80 13.72 -9.63
CA LEU A 27 -14.65 15.18 -9.63
C LEU A 27 -15.77 15.88 -8.83
N LEU A 28 -17.00 15.38 -8.92
CA LEU A 28 -18.10 15.91 -8.12
C LEU A 28 -17.84 15.68 -6.63
N PHE A 29 -17.44 14.45 -6.24
CA PHE A 29 -17.10 14.13 -4.85
C PHE A 29 -15.91 14.95 -4.34
N SER A 30 -14.89 15.18 -5.17
CA SER A 30 -13.71 15.95 -4.78
C SER A 30 -14.02 17.42 -4.44
N ARG A 31 -15.13 17.96 -4.97
CA ARG A 31 -15.60 19.34 -4.69
C ARG A 31 -16.54 19.43 -3.51
N THR A 32 -16.88 18.31 -2.86
CA THR A 32 -17.74 18.33 -1.70
C THR A 32 -17.01 18.91 -0.49
N PRO A 33 -17.67 19.74 0.34
CA PRO A 33 -17.07 20.26 1.58
C PRO A 33 -16.80 19.12 2.58
N GLU A 34 -15.84 19.33 3.48
CA GLU A 34 -15.43 18.32 4.45
C GLU A 34 -16.59 17.76 5.30
N TRP A 35 -17.52 18.61 5.73
CA TRP A 35 -18.68 18.18 6.52
C TRP A 35 -19.58 17.19 5.77
N LEU A 36 -19.75 17.36 4.45
CA LEU A 36 -20.52 16.44 3.63
C LEU A 36 -19.73 15.14 3.39
N ARG A 37 -18.42 15.24 3.12
CA ARG A 37 -17.52 14.12 2.90
C ARG A 37 -17.44 13.21 4.12
N PHE A 38 -17.04 13.76 5.28
CA PHE A 38 -16.83 12.99 6.50
C PHE A 38 -18.12 12.77 7.30
N GLY A 39 -19.09 13.67 7.21
CA GLY A 39 -20.38 13.54 7.90
C GLY A 39 -21.33 12.58 7.18
N LEU A 40 -21.75 12.93 5.97
CA LEU A 40 -22.85 12.22 5.29
C LEU A 40 -22.35 11.06 4.43
N LEU A 41 -21.38 11.29 3.51
CA LEU A 41 -20.94 10.27 2.57
C LEU A 41 -20.26 9.11 3.27
N GLN A 42 -19.32 9.40 4.16
CA GLN A 42 -18.65 8.36 4.94
C GLN A 42 -19.63 7.58 5.80
N SER A 43 -20.59 8.26 6.45
CA SER A 43 -21.63 7.60 7.27
C SER A 43 -22.52 6.69 6.43
N PHE A 44 -22.88 7.11 5.22
CA PHE A 44 -23.65 6.30 4.29
C PHE A 44 -22.87 5.04 3.85
N ILE A 45 -21.62 5.20 3.41
CA ILE A 45 -20.76 4.06 3.02
C ILE A 45 -20.56 3.11 4.21
N ARG A 46 -20.28 3.64 5.40
CA ARG A 46 -20.16 2.86 6.64
C ARG A 46 -21.43 2.03 6.91
N LEU A 47 -22.60 2.65 6.79
CA LEU A 47 -23.88 1.95 6.97
C LEU A 47 -24.04 0.81 5.97
N VAL A 48 -23.76 1.06 4.69
CA VAL A 48 -23.80 0.04 3.62
C VAL A 48 -22.86 -1.12 3.94
N LEU A 49 -21.60 -0.85 4.30
CA LEU A 49 -20.62 -1.88 4.65
C LEU A 49 -21.08 -2.75 5.84
N ARG A 50 -21.68 -2.12 6.85
CA ARG A 50 -22.22 -2.80 8.05
C ARG A 50 -23.45 -3.65 7.72
N LEU A 51 -24.41 -3.12 6.97
CA LEU A 51 -25.61 -3.85 6.55
C LEU A 51 -25.28 -5.05 5.66
N LEU A 52 -24.41 -4.87 4.68
CA LEU A 52 -23.94 -5.93 3.80
C LEU A 52 -23.00 -6.92 4.50
N ARG A 53 -22.59 -6.63 5.73
CA ARG A 53 -21.60 -7.44 6.48
C ARG A 53 -20.36 -7.74 5.65
N TYR A 54 -19.87 -6.69 4.95
CA TYR A 54 -18.79 -6.81 3.98
C TYR A 54 -17.60 -7.57 4.57
N ARG A 55 -17.27 -8.72 3.98
CA ARG A 55 -16.15 -9.61 4.38
C ARG A 55 -16.08 -9.94 5.88
N ARG A 56 -17.16 -9.82 6.62
CA ARG A 56 -17.20 -9.96 8.10
C ARG A 56 -16.50 -11.23 8.59
N LYS A 57 -16.71 -12.37 7.91
CA LYS A 57 -16.09 -13.66 8.31
C LYS A 57 -14.57 -13.58 8.22
N VAL A 58 -14.02 -12.97 7.16
CA VAL A 58 -12.57 -12.81 6.98
C VAL A 58 -12.01 -11.87 8.03
N ILE A 59 -12.63 -10.70 8.24
CA ILE A 59 -12.19 -9.69 9.21
C ILE A 59 -12.16 -10.30 10.62
N LEU A 60 -13.24 -10.93 11.08
CA LEU A 60 -13.31 -11.53 12.40
C LEU A 60 -12.29 -12.66 12.59
N LYS A 61 -12.10 -13.52 11.56
CA LYS A 61 -11.08 -14.58 11.62
C LYS A 61 -9.69 -13.97 11.79
N ASN A 62 -9.35 -12.98 10.94
CA ASN A 62 -8.05 -12.32 10.99
C ASN A 62 -7.81 -11.68 12.36
N LEU A 63 -8.78 -10.91 12.87
CA LEU A 63 -8.66 -10.23 14.17
C LEU A 63 -8.50 -11.20 15.34
N ARG A 64 -9.31 -12.26 15.42
CA ARG A 64 -9.23 -13.26 16.50
C ARG A 64 -7.90 -13.99 16.54
N CYS A 65 -7.36 -14.35 15.36
CA CYS A 65 -6.06 -14.99 15.29
C CYS A 65 -4.90 -14.02 15.59
N SER A 66 -5.08 -12.74 15.29
CA SER A 66 -4.06 -11.71 15.50
C SER A 66 -4.01 -11.14 16.92
N PHE A 67 -5.14 -11.21 17.64
CA PHE A 67 -5.28 -10.69 19.00
C PHE A 67 -5.97 -11.72 19.90
N PRO A 68 -5.32 -12.89 20.16
CA PRO A 68 -5.92 -13.95 20.97
C PRO A 68 -6.14 -13.52 22.42
N GLU A 69 -5.46 -12.47 22.88
CA GLU A 69 -5.61 -11.89 24.21
C GLU A 69 -6.90 -11.04 24.36
N LYS A 70 -7.54 -10.65 23.24
CA LYS A 70 -8.72 -9.78 23.26
C LYS A 70 -10.02 -10.59 23.32
N ASN A 71 -10.96 -10.10 24.11
CA ASN A 71 -12.29 -10.71 24.17
C ASN A 71 -13.15 -10.36 22.93
N GLU A 72 -14.28 -11.07 22.78
CA GLU A 72 -15.17 -10.90 21.62
C GLU A 72 -15.77 -9.48 21.48
N ALA A 73 -15.94 -8.76 22.56
CA ALA A 73 -16.45 -7.37 22.52
C ALA A 73 -15.39 -6.42 21.95
N GLU A 74 -14.14 -6.57 22.38
CA GLU A 74 -12.99 -5.81 21.86
C GLU A 74 -12.74 -6.12 20.36
N ILE A 75 -12.76 -7.40 19.96
CA ILE A 75 -12.63 -7.81 18.55
C ILE A 75 -13.73 -7.17 17.68
N ARG A 76 -14.98 -7.18 18.18
CA ARG A 76 -16.09 -6.52 17.46
C ARG A 76 -15.93 -5.00 17.38
N SER A 77 -15.41 -4.38 18.43
CA SER A 77 -15.12 -2.94 18.46
C SER A 77 -14.10 -2.57 17.39
N ILE A 78 -12.98 -3.32 17.30
CA ILE A 78 -11.96 -3.11 16.25
C ILE A 78 -12.57 -3.31 14.86
N MET A 79 -13.37 -4.36 14.65
CA MET A 79 -14.04 -4.60 13.36
C MET A 79 -14.96 -3.44 12.96
N LEU A 80 -15.73 -2.88 13.91
CA LEU A 80 -16.63 -1.76 13.63
C LEU A 80 -15.83 -0.48 13.30
N ALA A 81 -14.77 -0.20 14.05
CA ALA A 81 -13.86 0.90 13.78
C ALA A 81 -13.13 0.73 12.43
N TYR A 82 -12.79 -0.52 12.05
CA TYR A 82 -12.26 -0.82 10.73
C TYR A 82 -13.25 -0.49 9.58
N TYR A 83 -14.55 -0.74 9.78
CA TYR A 83 -15.54 -0.32 8.78
C TYR A 83 -15.60 1.20 8.63
N ASP A 84 -15.35 1.95 9.71
CA ASP A 84 -15.27 3.41 9.65
C ASP A 84 -14.04 3.85 8.84
N THR A 85 -12.88 3.22 9.08
CA THR A 85 -11.66 3.42 8.29
C THR A 85 -11.87 3.06 6.81
N LEU A 86 -12.48 1.91 6.53
CA LEU A 86 -12.72 1.48 5.14
C LEU A 86 -13.66 2.44 4.39
N ALA A 87 -14.69 2.95 5.09
CA ALA A 87 -15.58 3.96 4.51
C ALA A 87 -14.84 5.27 4.21
N GLU A 88 -13.95 5.70 5.12
CA GLU A 88 -13.06 6.85 4.92
C GLU A 88 -12.17 6.65 3.68
N VAL A 89 -11.47 5.52 3.61
CA VAL A 89 -10.60 5.19 2.45
C VAL A 89 -11.38 5.22 1.13
N ILE A 90 -12.59 4.67 1.08
CA ILE A 90 -13.41 4.66 -0.15
C ILE A 90 -13.78 6.10 -0.54
N VAL A 91 -14.27 6.90 0.38
CA VAL A 91 -14.69 8.29 0.12
C VAL A 91 -13.49 9.13 -0.32
N ASP A 92 -12.38 9.04 0.40
CA ASP A 92 -11.19 9.83 0.11
C ASP A 92 -10.53 9.42 -1.21
N THR A 93 -10.54 8.12 -1.56
CA THR A 93 -10.07 7.66 -2.88
C THR A 93 -10.87 8.33 -4.01
N LEU A 94 -12.19 8.41 -3.89
CA LEU A 94 -13.02 9.11 -4.88
C LEU A 94 -12.71 10.61 -4.94
N CYS A 95 -12.32 11.20 -3.81
CA CYS A 95 -11.98 12.62 -3.71
C CYS A 95 -10.58 12.97 -4.22
N LEU A 96 -9.72 12.01 -4.52
CA LEU A 96 -8.40 12.27 -5.14
C LEU A 96 -8.51 12.89 -6.54
N ALA A 97 -9.63 12.71 -7.23
CA ALA A 97 -9.87 13.39 -8.50
C ALA A 97 -9.83 14.91 -8.29
N GLY A 98 -8.87 15.60 -8.92
CA GLY A 98 -8.67 17.03 -8.73
C GLY A 98 -8.09 17.42 -7.36
N ALA A 99 -7.38 16.52 -6.70
CA ALA A 99 -6.58 16.84 -5.52
C ALA A 99 -5.51 17.89 -5.85
N THR A 100 -5.29 18.83 -4.93
CA THR A 100 -4.27 19.87 -5.06
C THR A 100 -3.43 19.99 -3.79
N PRO A 101 -2.15 20.47 -3.89
CA PRO A 101 -1.31 20.67 -2.71
C PRO A 101 -1.94 21.55 -1.64
N GLU A 102 -2.63 22.63 -2.06
CA GLU A 102 -3.21 23.63 -1.17
C GLU A 102 -4.39 23.08 -0.37
N ARG A 103 -5.21 22.24 -0.99
CA ARG A 103 -6.41 21.67 -0.35
C ARG A 103 -6.10 20.38 0.39
N ASP A 104 -5.34 19.49 -0.23
CA ASP A 104 -5.20 18.11 0.21
C ASP A 104 -3.83 17.82 0.84
N GLY A 105 -2.84 18.70 0.69
CA GLY A 105 -1.52 18.56 1.30
C GLY A 105 -1.55 18.52 2.84
N VAL A 106 -2.60 19.07 3.45
CA VAL A 106 -2.82 19.05 4.89
C VAL A 106 -3.41 17.73 5.41
N LEU A 107 -3.85 16.82 4.51
CA LEU A 107 -4.47 15.54 4.89
C LEU A 107 -3.44 14.54 5.40
N LEU A 108 -2.19 14.66 4.93
CA LEU A 108 -1.06 13.85 5.36
C LEU A 108 0.12 14.75 5.73
N GLU A 109 0.36 14.89 7.02
CA GLU A 109 1.52 15.56 7.58
C GLU A 109 2.74 14.63 7.50
N TRP A 110 3.83 15.07 6.88
CA TRP A 110 5.09 14.34 6.85
C TRP A 110 6.06 14.93 7.86
N GLU A 111 6.46 14.13 8.84
CA GLU A 111 7.47 14.54 9.82
C GLU A 111 8.84 14.63 9.15
N ASN A 112 9.59 15.69 9.46
CA ASN A 112 10.98 15.90 9.05
C ASN A 112 11.24 15.72 7.55
N TYR A 113 10.24 16.07 6.70
CA TYR A 113 10.34 15.80 5.27
C TYR A 113 11.51 16.53 4.60
N GLN A 114 11.86 17.73 5.05
CA GLN A 114 12.96 18.52 4.49
C GLN A 114 14.30 17.84 4.76
N GLU A 115 14.54 17.41 6.00
CA GLU A 115 15.74 16.67 6.41
C GLU A 115 15.86 15.36 5.64
N HIS A 116 14.74 14.65 5.44
CA HIS A 116 14.71 13.41 4.69
C HIS A 116 15.06 13.60 3.21
N ILE A 117 14.54 14.66 2.56
CA ILE A 117 14.87 15.03 1.18
C ILE A 117 16.38 15.33 1.07
N GLU A 118 16.92 16.17 1.96
CA GLU A 118 18.35 16.51 1.96
C GLU A 118 19.23 15.28 2.14
N ALA A 119 18.93 14.43 3.11
CA ALA A 119 19.69 13.21 3.39
C ALA A 119 19.72 12.21 2.22
N ASN A 120 18.73 12.25 1.35
CA ASN A 120 18.59 11.35 0.19
C ASN A 120 18.79 12.07 -1.16
N ARG A 121 19.28 13.31 -1.17
CA ARG A 121 19.48 14.06 -2.42
C ARG A 121 20.47 13.33 -3.36
N GLY A 122 20.02 13.04 -4.58
CA GLY A 122 20.82 12.34 -5.59
C GLY A 122 21.05 10.85 -5.29
N ARG A 123 20.36 10.30 -4.28
CA ARG A 123 20.42 8.88 -3.92
C ARG A 123 19.03 8.25 -4.06
N ASP A 124 18.95 7.15 -4.81
CA ASP A 124 17.70 6.38 -4.92
C ASP A 124 17.37 5.70 -3.59
N TRP A 125 16.08 5.51 -3.28
CA TRP A 125 15.65 4.82 -2.08
C TRP A 125 14.28 4.14 -2.25
N ILE A 126 13.96 3.21 -1.36
CA ILE A 126 12.70 2.47 -1.35
C ILE A 126 11.85 2.93 -0.17
N ALA A 127 10.60 3.31 -0.45
CA ALA A 127 9.55 3.49 0.53
C ALA A 127 8.75 2.18 0.65
N MET A 128 8.94 1.43 1.75
CA MET A 128 8.09 0.28 2.06
C MET A 128 6.89 0.72 2.88
N ALA A 129 5.73 0.68 2.26
CA ALA A 129 4.46 1.05 2.85
C ALA A 129 3.56 -0.16 3.09
N SER A 130 2.38 0.08 3.66
CA SER A 130 1.33 -0.90 3.91
C SER A 130 -0.05 -0.31 3.61
N HIS A 131 -1.06 -1.18 3.45
CA HIS A 131 -2.46 -0.77 3.36
C HIS A 131 -2.99 -0.38 4.76
N TYR A 132 -2.51 0.74 5.27
CA TYR A 132 -2.77 1.23 6.61
C TYR A 132 -3.25 2.68 6.58
N GLY A 133 -4.34 2.98 7.27
CA GLY A 133 -4.98 4.28 7.18
C GLY A 133 -5.40 4.58 5.75
N PHE A 134 -5.15 5.80 5.30
CA PHE A 134 -5.39 6.18 3.92
C PHE A 134 -4.09 6.14 3.09
N TRP A 135 -3.68 4.95 2.70
CA TRP A 135 -2.45 4.72 1.91
C TRP A 135 -2.46 5.39 0.53
N GLU A 136 -3.61 5.74 -0.01
CA GLU A 136 -3.70 6.47 -1.28
C GLU A 136 -3.16 7.91 -1.18
N TYR A 137 -2.92 8.44 0.05
CA TYR A 137 -2.24 9.71 0.26
C TYR A 137 -0.71 9.63 0.19
N TYR A 138 -0.10 8.46 0.26
CA TYR A 138 1.36 8.35 0.18
C TYR A 138 1.94 8.97 -1.10
N PRO A 139 1.30 8.91 -2.28
CA PRO A 139 1.77 9.62 -3.46
C PRO A 139 1.83 11.14 -3.32
N LEU A 140 1.17 11.75 -2.32
CA LEU A 140 1.24 13.20 -2.06
C LEU A 140 2.67 13.66 -1.70
N TRP A 141 3.55 12.74 -1.28
CA TRP A 141 4.98 13.01 -1.13
C TRP A 141 5.58 13.66 -2.38
N SER A 142 5.12 13.30 -3.57
CA SER A 142 5.60 13.86 -4.84
C SER A 142 5.42 15.37 -4.97
N TRP A 143 4.54 15.96 -4.18
CA TRP A 143 4.36 17.42 -4.11
C TRP A 143 5.44 18.11 -3.29
N LEU A 144 6.03 17.40 -2.33
CA LEU A 144 7.07 17.93 -1.44
C LEU A 144 8.46 17.84 -2.09
N ASP A 145 8.73 16.76 -2.82
CA ASP A 145 9.99 16.53 -3.54
C ASP A 145 9.73 16.50 -5.06
N LYS A 146 9.68 17.69 -5.67
CA LYS A 146 9.37 17.85 -7.10
C LYS A 146 10.51 17.41 -8.02
N ASP A 147 11.73 17.32 -7.48
CA ASP A 147 12.92 16.95 -8.24
C ASP A 147 13.11 15.43 -8.31
N ALA A 148 12.50 14.68 -7.40
CA ALA A 148 12.55 13.22 -7.42
C ALA A 148 11.59 12.60 -8.44
N LEU A 149 11.95 11.42 -8.94
CA LEU A 149 11.06 10.54 -9.71
C LEU A 149 10.39 9.55 -8.77
N PHE A 150 9.07 9.54 -8.73
CA PHE A 150 8.29 8.60 -7.93
C PHE A 150 7.79 7.43 -8.77
N MET A 151 8.13 6.21 -8.37
CA MET A 151 7.62 4.97 -8.94
C MET A 151 6.63 4.34 -7.96
N GLY A 152 5.34 4.51 -8.16
CA GLY A 152 4.30 3.78 -7.43
C GLY A 152 4.14 2.38 -8.02
N VAL A 153 4.68 1.37 -7.35
CA VAL A 153 4.60 -0.02 -7.84
C VAL A 153 3.26 -0.64 -7.43
N TYR A 154 2.55 -1.19 -8.40
CA TYR A 154 1.22 -1.75 -8.16
C TYR A 154 0.98 -3.06 -8.93
N HIS A 155 -0.05 -3.81 -8.51
CA HIS A 155 -0.54 -4.97 -9.24
C HIS A 155 -1.72 -4.54 -10.14
N PRO A 156 -1.66 -4.73 -11.46
CA PRO A 156 -2.72 -4.33 -12.38
C PRO A 156 -4.09 -4.92 -12.01
N LEU A 157 -5.13 -4.11 -12.11
CA LEU A 157 -6.48 -4.51 -11.81
C LEU A 157 -7.08 -5.33 -12.96
N ARG A 158 -7.99 -6.25 -12.63
CA ARG A 158 -8.64 -7.11 -13.65
C ARG A 158 -9.59 -6.32 -14.55
N SER A 159 -10.24 -5.28 -14.04
CA SER A 159 -11.15 -4.43 -14.80
C SER A 159 -10.38 -3.32 -15.49
N PRO A 160 -10.40 -3.24 -16.85
CA PRO A 160 -9.70 -2.17 -17.56
C PRO A 160 -10.20 -0.76 -17.19
N VAL A 161 -11.50 -0.60 -16.91
CA VAL A 161 -12.08 0.70 -16.52
C VAL A 161 -11.51 1.15 -15.17
N PHE A 162 -11.51 0.27 -14.17
CA PHE A 162 -10.94 0.61 -12.85
C PHE A 162 -9.44 0.75 -12.89
N GLU A 163 -8.73 -0.01 -13.73
CA GLU A 163 -7.29 0.16 -13.96
C GLU A 163 -6.98 1.60 -14.41
N HIS A 164 -7.68 2.09 -15.44
CA HIS A 164 -7.50 3.45 -15.94
C HIS A 164 -7.95 4.51 -14.94
N LEU A 165 -9.05 4.26 -14.21
CA LEU A 165 -9.53 5.18 -13.17
C LEU A 165 -8.49 5.36 -12.06
N TYR A 166 -7.98 4.26 -11.49
CA TYR A 166 -6.98 4.34 -10.41
C TYR A 166 -5.66 4.94 -10.88
N ARG A 167 -5.21 4.62 -12.09
CA ARG A 167 -4.03 5.28 -12.67
C ARG A 167 -4.22 6.79 -12.79
N ARG A 168 -5.41 7.23 -13.20
CA ARG A 168 -5.75 8.66 -13.32
C ARG A 168 -5.86 9.33 -11.95
N LEU A 169 -6.45 8.66 -10.95
CA LEU A 169 -6.54 9.14 -9.56
C LEU A 169 -5.17 9.29 -8.90
N ARG A 170 -4.24 8.39 -9.17
CA ARG A 170 -2.88 8.39 -8.58
C ARG A 170 -1.87 9.23 -9.34
N ASN A 171 -2.21 9.72 -10.53
CA ASN A 171 -1.32 10.59 -11.31
C ASN A 171 -1.46 12.05 -10.83
N LEU A 172 -1.02 12.31 -9.59
CA LEU A 172 -1.21 13.57 -8.88
C LEU A 172 -0.18 14.64 -9.26
N ALA A 173 0.95 14.25 -9.82
CA ALA A 173 2.03 15.15 -10.21
C ALA A 173 2.81 14.61 -11.42
N PRO A 174 3.50 15.46 -12.20
CA PRO A 174 4.25 15.04 -13.39
C PRO A 174 5.41 14.08 -13.09
N ASN A 175 5.94 14.12 -11.88
CA ASN A 175 7.08 13.31 -11.43
C ASN A 175 6.68 11.95 -10.84
N ILE A 176 5.39 11.57 -10.86
CA ILE A 176 4.92 10.27 -10.38
C ILE A 176 4.55 9.34 -11.54
N HIS A 177 5.02 8.10 -11.48
CA HIS A 177 4.73 7.06 -12.46
C HIS A 177 4.17 5.82 -11.77
N GLN A 178 3.01 5.36 -12.26
CA GLN A 178 2.42 4.11 -11.83
C GLN A 178 3.04 2.98 -12.65
N VAL A 179 3.77 2.07 -11.98
CA VAL A 179 4.54 1.00 -12.64
C VAL A 179 4.00 -0.36 -12.22
N ALA A 180 3.61 -1.18 -13.20
CA ALA A 180 3.19 -2.54 -12.92
C ALA A 180 4.34 -3.34 -12.28
N MET A 181 4.03 -4.18 -11.28
CA MET A 181 5.03 -4.96 -10.54
C MET A 181 5.97 -5.74 -11.46
N ALA A 182 5.46 -6.32 -12.54
CA ALA A 182 6.27 -7.07 -13.52
C ALA A 182 7.30 -6.21 -14.28
N ASP A 183 7.07 -4.90 -14.34
CA ASP A 183 7.90 -3.95 -15.08
C ASP A 183 8.84 -3.14 -14.18
N THR A 184 8.76 -3.31 -12.86
CA THR A 184 9.47 -2.50 -11.86
C THR A 184 10.96 -2.39 -12.15
N LEU A 185 11.66 -3.52 -12.29
CA LEU A 185 13.10 -3.52 -12.51
C LEU A 185 13.47 -2.86 -13.85
N ARG A 186 12.72 -3.17 -14.92
CA ARG A 186 12.96 -2.60 -16.26
C ARG A 186 12.74 -1.09 -16.27
N PHE A 187 11.66 -0.62 -15.63
CA PHE A 187 11.37 0.80 -15.54
C PHE A 187 12.43 1.52 -14.71
N TYR A 188 12.79 0.99 -13.53
CA TYR A 188 13.82 1.55 -12.68
C TYR A 188 15.17 1.67 -13.43
N MET A 189 15.63 0.61 -14.05
CA MET A 189 16.90 0.61 -14.82
C MET A 189 16.92 1.61 -15.98
N ARG A 190 15.78 1.88 -16.58
CA ARG A 190 15.65 2.86 -17.68
C ARG A 190 15.66 4.30 -17.19
N HIS A 191 15.12 4.57 -16.00
CA HIS A 191 14.85 5.94 -15.56
C HIS A 191 15.74 6.41 -14.41
N ARG A 192 16.49 5.50 -13.76
CA ARG A 192 17.45 5.90 -12.73
C ARG A 192 18.52 6.82 -13.31
N SER A 193 18.90 7.83 -12.54
CA SER A 193 19.90 8.82 -12.95
C SER A 193 20.74 9.21 -11.73
N LYS A 194 21.99 9.61 -11.94
CA LYS A 194 22.83 10.20 -10.87
C LYS A 194 22.46 11.65 -10.56
N GLU A 195 21.69 12.28 -11.43
CA GLU A 195 21.30 13.69 -11.32
C GLU A 195 19.97 13.88 -10.58
N ARG A 196 19.21 12.79 -10.38
CA ARG A 196 17.87 12.83 -9.81
C ARG A 196 17.61 11.61 -8.94
N THR A 197 17.09 11.84 -7.75
CA THR A 197 16.60 10.78 -6.84
C THR A 197 15.44 10.02 -7.48
N THR A 198 15.49 8.68 -7.41
CA THR A 198 14.35 7.82 -7.73
C THR A 198 13.80 7.19 -6.46
N VAL A 199 12.52 7.40 -6.20
CA VAL A 199 11.80 6.82 -5.05
C VAL A 199 10.92 5.67 -5.53
N LEU A 200 11.17 4.46 -4.99
CA LEU A 200 10.36 3.27 -5.30
C LEU A 200 9.36 3.05 -4.16
N GLY A 201 8.10 3.39 -4.39
CA GLY A 201 7.00 3.14 -3.45
C GLY A 201 6.45 1.72 -3.62
N LEU A 202 6.59 0.89 -2.59
CA LEU A 202 6.21 -0.51 -2.57
C LEU A 202 5.29 -0.80 -1.38
N ILE A 203 4.06 -1.24 -1.63
CA ILE A 203 3.15 -1.71 -0.59
C ILE A 203 3.30 -3.23 -0.47
N SER A 204 3.88 -3.72 0.64
CA SER A 204 4.39 -5.09 0.77
C SER A 204 3.65 -5.96 1.80
N ASP A 205 2.52 -5.51 2.33
CA ASP A 205 1.78 -6.16 3.40
C ASP A 205 0.71 -7.18 2.96
N GLN A 206 0.50 -7.37 1.68
CA GLN A 206 -0.44 -8.37 1.17
C GLN A 206 0.22 -9.75 1.00
N SER A 207 -0.63 -10.78 0.92
CA SER A 207 -0.18 -12.15 0.75
C SER A 207 0.48 -12.34 -0.62
N PRO A 208 1.76 -12.78 -0.68
CA PRO A 208 2.42 -13.08 -1.94
C PRO A 208 1.76 -14.27 -2.66
N ALA A 209 2.13 -14.50 -3.92
CA ALA A 209 1.93 -15.79 -4.54
C ALA A 209 2.80 -16.82 -3.82
N LEU A 210 2.22 -18.00 -3.53
CA LEU A 210 2.96 -19.08 -2.88
C LEU A 210 4.01 -19.64 -3.86
N ARG A 211 5.23 -19.83 -3.39
CA ARG A 211 6.38 -20.31 -4.13
C ARG A 211 7.21 -21.25 -3.24
N ALA A 212 8.13 -22.01 -3.84
CA ALA A 212 9.05 -22.87 -3.10
C ALA A 212 9.95 -22.05 -2.14
N ASP A 213 10.35 -20.85 -2.57
CA ASP A 213 11.21 -19.93 -1.82
C ASP A 213 10.41 -18.86 -1.01
N THR A 214 9.13 -19.12 -0.71
CA THR A 214 8.31 -18.19 0.10
C THR A 214 8.87 -18.09 1.52
N VAL A 215 9.08 -16.84 1.97
CA VAL A 215 9.60 -16.52 3.29
C VAL A 215 8.49 -16.35 4.31
N TRP A 216 8.70 -16.88 5.50
CA TRP A 216 7.74 -16.89 6.59
C TRP A 216 8.32 -16.23 7.84
N PHE A 217 7.56 -15.30 8.43
CA PHE A 217 7.85 -14.73 9.74
C PHE A 217 6.67 -14.89 10.67
N ASP A 218 6.91 -14.81 11.97
CA ASP A 218 5.85 -14.61 12.95
C ASP A 218 5.39 -13.16 12.84
N PHE A 219 4.10 -12.96 12.60
CA PHE A 219 3.48 -11.64 12.45
C PHE A 219 2.05 -11.72 12.94
N LEU A 220 1.71 -10.89 13.92
CA LEU A 220 0.39 -10.87 14.55
C LEU A 220 -0.05 -12.28 15.00
N ASN A 221 0.81 -12.97 15.75
CA ASN A 221 0.58 -14.32 16.29
C ASN A 221 0.35 -15.42 15.23
N GLN A 222 0.76 -15.21 13.98
CA GLN A 222 0.54 -16.17 12.90
C GLN A 222 1.76 -16.27 11.99
N LYS A 223 2.10 -17.49 11.52
CA LYS A 223 3.09 -17.67 10.45
C LYS A 223 2.61 -16.98 9.17
N THR A 224 3.35 -16.01 8.72
CA THR A 224 2.92 -15.10 7.66
C THR A 224 3.97 -15.01 6.55
N ALA A 225 3.52 -15.24 5.32
CA ALA A 225 4.36 -15.08 4.12
C ALA A 225 4.57 -13.59 3.79
N PHE A 226 5.81 -13.21 3.46
CA PHE A 226 6.17 -11.85 3.02
C PHE A 226 6.83 -11.84 1.65
N ILE A 227 6.82 -10.65 1.01
CA ILE A 227 7.41 -10.40 -0.31
C ILE A 227 8.82 -9.86 -0.10
N GLU A 228 9.85 -10.55 -0.60
CA GLU A 228 11.26 -10.14 -0.50
C GLU A 228 11.70 -9.17 -1.62
N GLY A 229 10.81 -8.79 -2.53
CA GLY A 229 11.18 -8.00 -3.71
C GLY A 229 11.91 -6.71 -3.39
N SER A 230 11.51 -6.02 -2.31
CA SER A 230 12.13 -4.77 -1.84
C SER A 230 13.55 -5.00 -1.34
N GLU A 231 13.77 -6.05 -0.54
CA GLU A 231 15.08 -6.44 -0.03
C GLU A 231 16.03 -6.81 -1.17
N ARG A 232 15.58 -7.65 -2.09
CA ARG A 232 16.39 -8.05 -3.26
C ARG A 232 16.79 -6.85 -4.13
N LEU A 233 15.91 -5.86 -4.31
CA LEU A 233 16.23 -4.63 -5.03
C LEU A 233 17.24 -3.77 -4.25
N ALA A 234 17.03 -3.59 -2.95
CA ALA A 234 17.90 -2.79 -2.11
C ALA A 234 19.32 -3.34 -2.06
N LEU A 235 19.48 -4.64 -1.84
CA LEU A 235 20.78 -5.30 -1.82
C LEU A 235 21.47 -5.24 -3.20
N LYS A 236 20.71 -5.47 -4.29
CA LYS A 236 21.26 -5.44 -5.65
C LYS A 236 21.81 -4.07 -6.05
N PHE A 237 21.17 -2.99 -5.60
CA PHE A 237 21.52 -1.63 -6.03
C PHE A 237 22.14 -0.77 -4.93
N SER A 238 22.37 -1.34 -3.75
CA SER A 238 22.91 -0.63 -2.57
C SER A 238 22.11 0.63 -2.26
N ILE A 239 20.78 0.52 -2.19
CA ILE A 239 19.87 1.63 -1.92
C ILE A 239 19.15 1.43 -0.59
N PRO A 240 18.97 2.49 0.21
CA PRO A 240 18.31 2.41 1.51
C PRO A 240 16.83 2.11 1.39
N ILE A 241 16.30 1.51 2.46
CA ILE A 241 14.87 1.28 2.63
C ILE A 241 14.37 2.04 3.85
N TYR A 242 13.26 2.73 3.65
CA TYR A 242 12.50 3.39 4.70
C TYR A 242 11.10 2.77 4.81
N PHE A 243 10.73 2.39 6.02
CA PHE A 243 9.37 2.02 6.35
C PHE A 243 8.52 3.28 6.47
N VAL A 244 7.37 3.31 5.81
CA VAL A 244 6.40 4.40 5.94
C VAL A 244 5.54 4.12 7.18
N GLU A 245 5.92 4.71 8.29
CA GLU A 245 5.18 4.64 9.53
C GLU A 245 4.11 5.73 9.54
N ALA A 246 2.85 5.35 9.78
CA ALA A 246 1.72 6.27 9.77
C ALA A 246 0.86 6.14 11.03
N GLU A 247 0.19 7.21 11.39
CA GLU A 247 -0.84 7.25 12.44
C GLU A 247 -1.99 8.15 12.02
N ARG A 248 -3.19 7.86 12.51
CA ARG A 248 -4.35 8.74 12.34
C ARG A 248 -4.45 9.69 13.52
N LEU A 249 -4.39 10.98 13.23
CA LEU A 249 -4.55 12.04 14.23
C LEU A 249 -6.04 12.29 14.53
N LYS A 250 -6.86 12.32 13.51
CA LYS A 250 -8.32 12.41 13.54
C LYS A 250 -8.89 11.96 12.20
N PRO A 251 -10.21 11.77 12.05
CA PRO A 251 -10.80 11.42 10.76
C PRO A 251 -10.31 12.34 9.63
N GLY A 252 -9.84 11.76 8.54
CA GLY A 252 -9.30 12.47 7.37
C GLY A 252 -7.96 13.18 7.59
N ARG A 253 -7.27 12.96 8.71
CA ARG A 253 -5.96 13.58 8.98
C ARG A 253 -4.98 12.53 9.50
N TYR A 254 -3.87 12.40 8.82
CA TYR A 254 -2.82 11.43 9.10
C TYR A 254 -1.48 12.12 9.28
N ARG A 255 -0.60 11.48 10.01
CA ARG A 255 0.82 11.80 10.08
C ARG A 255 1.62 10.60 9.62
N ALA A 256 2.66 10.84 8.85
CA ALA A 256 3.59 9.81 8.42
C ALA A 256 5.03 10.26 8.60
N ARG A 257 5.92 9.29 8.75
CA ARG A 257 7.37 9.50 8.77
C ARG A 257 8.08 8.35 8.08
N PHE A 258 9.29 8.61 7.63
CA PHE A 258 10.19 7.61 7.09
C PHE A 258 11.10 7.09 8.20
N LYS A 259 10.90 5.82 8.58
CA LYS A 259 11.78 5.12 9.52
C LYS A 259 12.76 4.26 8.72
N GLN A 260 14.04 4.58 8.77
CA GLN A 260 15.07 3.79 8.09
C GLN A 260 15.12 2.38 8.69
N ILE A 261 15.02 1.36 7.84
CA ILE A 261 15.17 -0.05 8.22
C ILE A 261 16.37 -0.72 7.55
N TYR A 262 16.96 -0.05 6.55
CA TYR A 262 18.21 -0.43 5.89
C TYR A 262 18.88 0.81 5.30
N ASP A 263 20.19 0.95 5.46
CA ASP A 263 20.93 2.13 5.02
C ASP A 263 21.52 2.04 3.60
N GLY A 264 21.43 0.86 2.98
CA GLY A 264 21.96 0.58 1.65
C GLY A 264 23.39 0.04 1.63
N VAL A 265 24.08 -0.03 2.76
CA VAL A 265 25.50 -0.46 2.85
C VAL A 265 25.75 -1.49 3.95
N GLU A 266 24.90 -1.56 4.96
CA GLU A 266 24.98 -2.54 6.05
C GLU A 266 25.03 -3.97 5.50
N GLN A 267 25.92 -4.80 6.06
CA GLN A 267 25.90 -6.22 5.79
C GLN A 267 24.83 -6.88 6.65
N VAL A 268 23.86 -7.51 6.01
CA VAL A 268 22.71 -8.13 6.68
C VAL A 268 22.59 -9.58 6.28
N GLU A 269 22.08 -10.38 7.19
CA GLU A 269 21.69 -11.77 6.88
C GLU A 269 20.53 -11.79 5.88
N PRO A 270 20.41 -12.84 5.06
CA PRO A 270 19.28 -13.00 4.15
C PRO A 270 17.93 -12.88 4.89
N LYS A 271 16.98 -12.17 4.29
CA LYS A 271 15.63 -11.96 4.82
C LYS A 271 15.54 -10.99 6.01
N GLU A 272 16.66 -10.44 6.47
CA GLU A 272 16.73 -9.56 7.64
C GLU A 272 15.95 -8.25 7.42
N ILE A 273 16.09 -7.63 6.25
CA ILE A 273 15.39 -6.38 5.93
C ILE A 273 13.87 -6.62 5.89
N THR A 274 13.45 -7.75 5.31
CA THR A 274 12.03 -8.15 5.27
C THR A 274 11.51 -8.42 6.68
N ARG A 275 12.32 -9.00 7.57
CA ARG A 275 11.99 -9.21 8.99
C ARG A 275 11.80 -7.86 9.70
N ARG A 276 12.73 -6.90 9.53
CA ARG A 276 12.62 -5.55 10.09
C ARG A 276 11.34 -4.83 9.63
N TYR A 277 10.97 -5.01 8.36
CA TYR A 277 9.69 -4.50 7.85
C TYR A 277 8.50 -5.14 8.55
N ALA A 278 8.49 -6.47 8.69
CA ALA A 278 7.40 -7.20 9.35
C ALA A 278 7.22 -6.72 10.80
N GLU A 279 8.31 -6.57 11.55
CA GLU A 279 8.30 -6.08 12.95
C GLU A 279 7.79 -4.62 13.05
N ALA A 280 8.27 -3.74 12.17
CA ALA A 280 7.82 -2.34 12.15
C ALA A 280 6.32 -2.25 11.80
N LEU A 281 5.85 -3.06 10.84
CA LEU A 281 4.45 -3.14 10.48
C LEU A 281 3.60 -3.68 11.63
N GLU A 282 4.03 -4.77 12.30
CA GLU A 282 3.32 -5.32 13.45
C GLU A 282 3.17 -4.30 14.56
N ALA A 283 4.26 -3.60 14.91
CA ALA A 283 4.23 -2.56 15.92
C ALA A 283 3.24 -1.44 15.57
N MET A 284 3.19 -1.03 14.30
CA MET A 284 2.24 -0.03 13.81
C MET A 284 0.80 -0.52 13.89
N VAL A 285 0.52 -1.75 13.44
CA VAL A 285 -0.83 -2.34 13.47
C VAL A 285 -1.33 -2.52 14.91
N ARG A 286 -0.45 -2.91 15.85
CA ARG A 286 -0.84 -3.06 17.26
C ARG A 286 -1.22 -1.74 17.94
N ARG A 287 -0.66 -0.60 17.51
CA ARG A 287 -0.99 0.74 18.05
C ARG A 287 -2.40 1.21 17.67
N GLN A 288 -2.78 1.08 16.40
CA GLN A 288 -4.12 1.47 15.89
C GLN A 288 -4.62 0.38 14.94
N PRO A 289 -5.11 -0.75 15.49
CA PRO A 289 -5.42 -1.94 14.69
C PRO A 289 -6.53 -1.71 13.67
N GLU A 290 -7.48 -0.81 13.95
CA GLU A 290 -8.58 -0.49 13.04
C GLU A 290 -8.13 0.13 11.71
N LEU A 291 -6.88 0.55 11.60
CA LEU A 291 -6.37 1.19 10.38
C LEU A 291 -5.84 0.21 9.33
N TRP A 292 -5.52 -1.03 9.71
CA TRP A 292 -4.96 -1.99 8.76
C TRP A 292 -6.05 -2.70 7.94
N MET A 293 -5.70 -3.17 6.72
CA MET A 293 -6.66 -3.76 5.76
C MET A 293 -7.09 -5.20 6.16
N TRP A 294 -7.89 -5.34 7.20
CA TRP A 294 -8.40 -6.63 7.69
C TRP A 294 -9.29 -7.40 6.72
N SER A 295 -9.84 -6.73 5.71
CA SER A 295 -10.65 -7.39 4.69
C SER A 295 -9.82 -8.20 3.70
N HIS A 296 -8.51 -8.02 3.62
CA HIS A 296 -7.63 -8.88 2.82
C HIS A 296 -7.52 -10.28 3.45
N ASN A 297 -7.59 -11.34 2.63
CA ASN A 297 -7.35 -12.71 3.11
C ASN A 297 -5.84 -12.97 3.26
N ARG A 298 -5.23 -12.33 4.28
CA ARG A 298 -3.78 -12.26 4.48
C ARG A 298 -3.16 -13.63 4.66
N TRP A 299 -3.82 -14.49 5.43
CA TRP A 299 -3.36 -15.83 5.80
C TRP A 299 -4.03 -16.94 4.97
N LYS A 300 -4.19 -16.72 3.66
CA LYS A 300 -4.72 -17.72 2.71
C LYS A 300 -3.71 -18.83 2.40
N HIS A 301 -2.43 -18.53 2.55
CA HIS A 301 -1.32 -19.45 2.40
C HIS A 301 -0.75 -19.79 3.77
N THR A 302 -0.31 -21.05 3.94
CA THR A 302 0.32 -21.54 5.15
C THR A 302 1.58 -22.32 4.78
N PRO A 303 2.54 -22.52 5.75
CA PRO A 303 3.70 -23.38 5.52
C PRO A 303 3.33 -24.80 5.09
N GLU A 304 2.22 -25.35 5.62
CA GLU A 304 1.73 -26.67 5.25
C GLU A 304 1.36 -26.75 3.78
N LYS A 305 0.62 -25.74 3.26
CA LYS A 305 0.29 -25.65 1.83
C LYS A 305 1.53 -25.50 0.97
N GLN A 306 2.56 -24.79 1.44
CA GLN A 306 3.82 -24.70 0.71
C GLN A 306 4.48 -26.08 0.59
N ARG A 307 4.57 -26.82 1.71
CA ARG A 307 5.10 -28.19 1.71
C ARG A 307 4.30 -29.13 0.81
N GLU A 308 2.97 -29.03 0.84
CA GLU A 308 2.08 -29.82 -0.01
C GLU A 308 2.33 -29.57 -1.50
N TRP A 309 2.54 -28.29 -1.92
CA TRP A 309 2.65 -27.91 -3.33
C TRP A 309 4.07 -28.05 -3.88
N TYR A 310 5.10 -27.88 -3.06
CA TYR A 310 6.49 -27.77 -3.49
C TYR A 310 7.43 -28.76 -2.80
N GLY A 311 6.95 -29.59 -1.86
CA GLY A 311 7.78 -30.43 -0.99
C GLY A 311 8.38 -29.69 0.20
N ALA A 312 9.25 -30.34 0.98
CA ALA A 312 9.94 -29.71 2.09
C ALA A 312 10.79 -28.54 1.59
N SER A 313 10.75 -27.39 2.28
CA SER A 313 11.60 -26.27 1.92
C SER A 313 13.06 -26.56 2.28
N THR A 314 13.98 -25.92 1.57
CA THR A 314 15.43 -26.02 1.88
C THR A 314 15.78 -25.50 3.28
N ASP A 315 14.93 -24.69 3.89
CA ASP A 315 15.11 -24.15 5.26
C ASP A 315 14.77 -25.20 6.36
N ASP A 316 13.91 -26.20 6.06
CA ASP A 316 13.60 -27.30 7.00
C ASP A 316 14.73 -28.35 7.09
N ALA A 317 15.73 -28.28 6.20
CA ALA A 317 16.89 -29.20 6.17
C ALA A 317 18.07 -28.71 7.02
N GLN A 318 17.98 -27.52 7.64
CA GLN A 318 19.04 -26.91 8.46
C GLN A 318 18.63 -26.68 9.93
N ALA A 319 17.46 -27.18 10.37
CA ALA A 319 16.98 -27.07 11.77
C ALA A 319 17.29 -28.34 12.58
#